data_55717b28d795489f098f85d2e813f50b
#
_entry.id   55717b28d795489f098f85d2e813f50b
#
_cell.length_a   1.000
_cell.length_b   1.000
_cell.length_c   1.000
_cell.angle_alpha   90.00
_cell.angle_beta   90.00
_cell.angle_gamma   90.00
#
_symmetry.space_group_name_H-M   'P 1'
#
loop_
_entity.id
_entity.type
_entity.pdbx_description
1 polymer ?
#
loop_
_entity_poly.entity_id
_entity_poly.type
_entity_poly.pdbx_seq_one_letter_code
_entity_poly.pdbx_strand_id
1 'polypeptide(L)'
;MSDKHLRSTLGGLKGFAFDEVPWTTPKPLQESRVSIVTTAGLRVESNADWNAGDQGFTEIPTDADSLTLAHYSPNFDRVGWVLDKNVVFPIDRLHELAEEGIIGSVADTHISFMGAQPDHTLETIRLDSGPVAAKLLADDEVDLVLLTPV
;
A
#
# COMPACT_ATOMS: atom_id res chain seq x y z
N MET A 1 17.54 8.88 20.89
CA MET A 1 17.56 9.89 19.80
C MET A 1 16.35 10.78 20.03
N SER A 2 16.49 12.12 19.98
CA SER A 2 15.34 12.98 20.26
C SER A 2 14.44 13.09 19.01
N ASP A 3 13.12 13.25 19.18
CA ASP A 3 12.13 13.45 18.11
C ASP A 3 12.54 14.59 17.14
N LYS A 4 13.12 15.67 17.70
CA LYS A 4 13.64 16.79 16.91
C LYS A 4 14.79 16.39 15.97
N HIS A 5 15.65 15.49 16.40
CA HIS A 5 16.78 15.00 15.58
C HIS A 5 16.26 14.09 14.45
N LEU A 6 15.32 13.21 14.77
CA LEU A 6 14.67 12.33 13.78
C LEU A 6 13.97 13.15 12.70
N ARG A 7 13.16 14.14 13.08
CA ARG A 7 12.47 15.04 12.14
C ARG A 7 13.44 15.83 11.27
N SER A 8 14.56 16.29 11.84
CA SER A 8 15.60 17.00 11.08
C SER A 8 16.27 16.10 10.04
N THR A 9 16.53 14.83 10.40
CA THR A 9 17.11 13.84 9.49
C THR A 9 16.14 13.47 8.37
N LEU A 10 14.88 13.20 8.73
CA LEU A 10 13.83 12.87 7.74
C LEU A 10 13.52 14.04 6.80
N GLY A 11 13.51 15.28 7.34
CA GLY A 11 13.29 16.48 6.53
C GLY A 11 14.43 16.80 5.55
N GLY A 12 15.60 16.19 5.74
CA GLY A 12 16.75 16.31 4.83
C GLY A 12 16.78 15.25 3.72
N LEU A 13 15.91 14.23 3.77
CA LEU A 13 15.82 13.22 2.74
C LEU A 13 15.20 13.85 1.48
N LYS A 14 15.91 13.76 0.37
CA LYS A 14 15.36 14.16 -0.93
C LYS A 14 14.53 13.00 -1.45
N GLY A 15 13.23 13.23 -1.64
CA GLY A 15 12.38 12.30 -2.35
C GLY A 15 12.84 12.15 -3.82
N PHE A 16 12.39 11.08 -4.45
CA PHE A 16 12.64 10.87 -5.88
C PHE A 16 11.90 11.95 -6.68
N ALA A 17 12.59 12.59 -7.61
CA ALA A 17 12.01 13.56 -8.52
C ALA A 17 11.72 12.87 -9.87
N PHE A 18 10.50 12.99 -10.36
CA PHE A 18 10.11 12.52 -11.68
C PHE A 18 10.23 13.66 -12.70
N ASP A 19 10.67 13.35 -13.91
CA ASP A 19 10.75 14.33 -15.00
C ASP A 19 9.36 14.76 -15.49
N GLU A 20 8.37 13.89 -15.32
CA GLU A 20 6.97 14.13 -15.67
C GLU A 20 6.08 14.00 -14.42
N VAL A 21 4.98 14.75 -14.39
CA VAL A 21 3.95 14.60 -13.36
C VAL A 21 2.98 13.51 -13.83
N PRO A 22 3.01 12.31 -13.23
CA PRO A 22 2.17 11.19 -13.65
C PRO A 22 0.72 11.37 -13.13
N TRP A 23 0.08 12.45 -13.52
CA TRP A 23 -1.29 12.75 -13.13
C TRP A 23 -2.26 12.42 -14.25
N THR A 24 -3.25 11.60 -13.92
CA THR A 24 -4.39 11.30 -14.80
C THR A 24 -5.66 11.78 -14.10
N THR A 25 -6.57 12.41 -14.84
CA THR A 25 -7.88 12.79 -14.28
C THR A 25 -8.69 11.51 -14.04
N PRO A 26 -9.06 11.18 -12.79
CA PRO A 26 -9.84 9.99 -12.50
C PRO A 26 -11.30 10.17 -12.96
N LYS A 27 -12.06 9.07 -13.01
CA LYS A 27 -13.52 9.09 -13.08
C LYS A 27 -14.10 9.76 -11.82
N PRO A 28 -15.37 10.21 -11.85
CA PRO A 28 -16.07 10.58 -10.62
C PRO A 28 -15.98 9.44 -9.58
N LEU A 29 -15.84 9.77 -8.30
CA LEU A 29 -15.67 8.76 -7.24
C LEU A 29 -16.78 7.71 -7.25
N GLN A 30 -18.01 8.13 -7.50
CA GLN A 30 -19.19 7.25 -7.56
C GLN A 30 -19.14 6.22 -8.70
N GLU A 31 -18.24 6.41 -9.65
CA GLU A 31 -18.03 5.52 -10.80
C GLU A 31 -16.67 4.79 -10.70
N SER A 32 -15.85 5.15 -9.71
CA SER A 32 -14.49 4.64 -9.58
C SER A 32 -14.45 3.31 -8.84
N ARG A 33 -13.68 2.37 -9.40
CA ARG A 33 -13.27 1.13 -8.75
C ARG A 33 -11.97 1.40 -7.98
N VAL A 34 -11.99 1.15 -6.66
CA VAL A 34 -10.93 1.57 -5.76
C VAL A 34 -10.17 0.37 -5.20
N SER A 35 -8.84 0.40 -5.27
CA SER A 35 -7.95 -0.56 -4.62
C SER A 35 -7.08 0.11 -3.56
N ILE A 36 -6.46 -0.71 -2.68
CA ILE A 36 -5.48 -0.28 -1.66
C ILE A 36 -4.10 -0.76 -2.09
N VAL A 37 -3.11 0.13 -1.99
CA VAL A 37 -1.69 -0.26 -2.00
C VAL A 37 -1.08 0.18 -0.67
N THR A 38 -0.69 -0.79 0.14
CA THR A 38 -0.08 -0.56 1.46
C THR A 38 1.40 -0.94 1.48
N THR A 39 2.17 -0.31 2.36
CA THR A 39 3.55 -0.73 2.64
C THR A 39 3.68 -1.48 3.98
N ALA A 40 2.57 -1.96 4.53
CA ALA A 40 2.55 -2.65 5.82
C ALA A 40 3.19 -4.05 5.80
N GLY A 41 3.57 -4.59 4.63
CA GLY A 41 4.07 -5.95 4.53
C GLY A 41 3.02 -6.99 4.92
N LEU A 42 1.76 -6.77 4.48
CA LEU A 42 0.68 -7.71 4.70
C LEU A 42 0.82 -8.92 3.79
N ARG A 43 0.33 -10.05 4.25
CA ARG A 43 0.15 -11.26 3.45
C ARG A 43 -1.07 -12.05 3.92
N VAL A 44 -1.62 -12.86 3.05
CA VAL A 44 -2.53 -13.94 3.41
C VAL A 44 -1.73 -15.17 3.85
N GLU A 45 -2.33 -16.05 4.63
CA GLU A 45 -1.63 -17.22 5.21
C GLU A 45 -0.98 -18.14 4.16
N SER A 46 -1.59 -18.25 2.98
CA SER A 46 -1.07 -19.06 1.86
C SER A 46 0.16 -18.48 1.17
N ASN A 47 0.46 -17.20 1.37
CA ASN A 47 1.61 -16.55 0.74
C ASN A 47 2.91 -16.91 1.46
N ALA A 48 4.02 -16.84 0.73
CA ALA A 48 5.35 -16.98 1.32
C ALA A 48 5.60 -15.90 2.39
N ASP A 49 6.46 -16.22 3.36
CA ASP A 49 6.88 -15.23 4.35
C ASP A 49 7.71 -14.13 3.70
N TRP A 50 7.54 -12.91 4.24
CA TRP A 50 8.40 -11.80 3.90
C TRP A 50 9.80 -11.95 4.49
N ASN A 51 10.80 -11.54 3.71
CA ASN A 51 12.18 -11.37 4.21
C ASN A 51 12.52 -9.88 4.28
N ALA A 52 13.50 -9.56 5.11
CA ALA A 52 14.01 -8.20 5.19
C ALA A 52 14.60 -7.78 3.83
N GLY A 53 14.12 -6.63 3.30
CA GLY A 53 14.56 -6.11 2.01
C GLY A 53 13.90 -6.75 0.79
N ASP A 54 12.85 -7.55 0.96
CA ASP A 54 12.03 -8.01 -0.17
C ASP A 54 11.48 -6.81 -0.95
N GLN A 55 11.67 -6.85 -2.26
CA GLN A 55 11.32 -5.78 -3.18
C GLN A 55 10.12 -6.14 -4.06
N GLY A 56 9.54 -7.32 -3.84
CA GLY A 56 8.32 -7.76 -4.46
C GLY A 56 7.07 -7.19 -3.77
N PHE A 57 5.93 -7.74 -4.12
CA PHE A 57 4.65 -7.47 -3.46
C PHE A 57 3.86 -8.76 -3.26
N THR A 58 2.82 -8.67 -2.43
CA THR A 58 1.80 -9.71 -2.32
C THR A 58 0.46 -9.14 -2.77
N GLU A 59 -0.33 -10.00 -3.41
CA GLU A 59 -1.73 -9.73 -3.72
C GLU A 59 -2.59 -10.10 -2.51
N ILE A 60 -3.48 -9.19 -2.14
CA ILE A 60 -4.42 -9.36 -1.05
C ILE A 60 -5.84 -9.37 -1.64
N PRO A 61 -6.52 -10.51 -1.66
CA PRO A 61 -7.94 -10.56 -2.05
C PRO A 61 -8.80 -9.69 -1.15
N THR A 62 -9.83 -9.07 -1.72
CA THR A 62 -10.74 -8.18 -0.98
C THR A 62 -11.50 -8.92 0.15
N ASP A 63 -11.72 -10.21 -0.02
CA ASP A 63 -12.39 -11.10 0.91
C ASP A 63 -11.44 -11.91 1.82
N ALA A 64 -10.16 -11.49 1.91
CA ALA A 64 -9.18 -12.19 2.72
C ALA A 64 -9.57 -12.19 4.22
N ASP A 65 -9.90 -13.36 4.74
CA ASP A 65 -10.33 -13.55 6.13
C ASP A 65 -9.18 -13.47 7.14
N SER A 66 -7.96 -13.80 6.70
CA SER A 66 -6.78 -13.87 7.57
C SER A 66 -5.60 -13.15 6.95
N LEU A 67 -5.21 -12.06 7.57
CA LEU A 67 -4.05 -11.27 7.19
C LEU A 67 -2.98 -11.33 8.29
N THR A 68 -1.74 -11.50 7.88
CA THR A 68 -0.58 -11.42 8.77
C THR A 68 0.22 -10.15 8.45
N LEU A 69 0.58 -9.42 9.50
CA LEU A 69 1.47 -8.26 9.40
C LEU A 69 2.92 -8.72 9.61
N ALA A 70 3.76 -8.52 8.60
CA ALA A 70 5.16 -8.91 8.63
C ALA A 70 6.14 -7.73 8.47
N HIS A 71 5.71 -6.51 8.78
CA HIS A 71 6.55 -5.32 8.65
C HIS A 71 7.82 -5.41 9.49
N TYR A 72 8.99 -5.24 8.88
CA TYR A 72 10.30 -5.48 9.51
C TYR A 72 10.82 -4.31 10.37
N SER A 73 10.33 -3.08 10.15
CA SER A 73 10.83 -1.93 10.90
C SER A 73 10.54 -2.07 12.40
N PRO A 74 11.56 -1.91 13.26
CA PRO A 74 11.36 -1.87 14.70
C PRO A 74 10.59 -0.63 15.17
N ASN A 75 10.49 0.40 14.32
CA ASN A 75 9.78 1.64 14.61
C ASN A 75 8.30 1.57 14.22
N PHE A 76 7.86 0.49 13.59
CA PHE A 76 6.46 0.30 13.23
C PHE A 76 5.67 -0.11 14.48
N ASP A 77 4.65 0.69 14.83
CA ASP A 77 3.73 0.35 15.91
C ASP A 77 2.70 -0.70 15.48
N ARG A 78 2.85 -1.90 16.00
CA ARG A 78 1.96 -3.03 15.71
C ARG A 78 0.67 -3.03 16.54
N VAL A 79 0.60 -2.20 17.58
CA VAL A 79 -0.56 -2.18 18.50
C VAL A 79 -1.81 -1.73 17.75
N GLY A 80 -1.67 -0.68 16.93
CA GLY A 80 -2.79 -0.19 16.09
C GLY A 80 -3.36 -1.28 15.20
N TRP A 81 -2.49 -2.03 14.51
CA TRP A 81 -2.89 -3.16 13.67
C TRP A 81 -3.65 -4.26 14.44
N VAL A 82 -3.16 -4.62 15.63
CA VAL A 82 -3.81 -5.67 16.45
C VAL A 82 -5.21 -5.25 16.89
N LEU A 83 -5.42 -3.95 17.11
CA LEU A 83 -6.71 -3.40 17.51
C LEU A 83 -7.66 -3.20 16.31
N ASP A 84 -7.14 -2.74 15.19
CA ASP A 84 -7.91 -2.46 13.98
C ASP A 84 -7.03 -2.54 12.72
N LYS A 85 -7.28 -3.53 11.87
CA LYS A 85 -6.59 -3.67 10.57
C LYS A 85 -6.71 -2.43 9.67
N ASN A 86 -7.79 -1.68 9.84
CA ASN A 86 -8.08 -0.52 8.99
C ASN A 86 -7.06 0.62 9.14
N VAL A 87 -6.24 0.63 10.20
CA VAL A 87 -5.18 1.66 10.34
C VAL A 87 -4.09 1.55 9.28
N VAL A 88 -3.89 0.38 8.67
CA VAL A 88 -2.90 0.14 7.61
C VAL A 88 -3.53 -0.43 6.32
N PHE A 89 -4.73 -1.00 6.44
CA PHE A 89 -5.46 -1.61 5.33
C PHE A 89 -6.97 -1.36 5.50
N PRO A 90 -7.45 -0.15 5.15
CA PRO A 90 -8.81 0.32 5.44
C PRO A 90 -9.86 -0.30 4.51
N ILE A 91 -9.86 -1.63 4.38
CA ILE A 91 -10.74 -2.38 3.48
C ILE A 91 -12.20 -2.27 3.90
N ASP A 92 -12.48 -2.33 5.22
CA ASP A 92 -13.85 -2.24 5.72
C ASP A 92 -14.42 -0.83 5.44
N ARG A 93 -13.57 0.21 5.51
CA ARG A 93 -13.95 1.58 5.18
C ARG A 93 -14.26 1.74 3.69
N LEU A 94 -13.52 1.07 2.79
CA LEU A 94 -13.85 1.09 1.37
C LEU A 94 -15.17 0.39 1.08
N HIS A 95 -15.46 -0.73 1.73
CA HIS A 95 -16.76 -1.40 1.58
C HIS A 95 -17.92 -0.51 2.04
N GLU A 96 -17.79 0.14 3.19
CA GLU A 96 -18.79 1.11 3.68
C GLU A 96 -19.01 2.25 2.69
N LEU A 97 -17.94 2.82 2.14
CA LEU A 97 -18.03 3.89 1.14
C LEU A 97 -18.72 3.42 -0.17
N ALA A 98 -18.51 2.15 -0.55
CA ALA A 98 -19.20 1.58 -1.71
C ALA A 98 -20.69 1.35 -1.42
N GLU A 99 -21.04 0.85 -0.23
CA GLU A 99 -22.44 0.67 0.22
C GLU A 99 -23.18 2.01 0.29
N GLU A 100 -22.49 3.07 0.70
CA GLU A 100 -23.03 4.42 0.74
C GLU A 100 -23.10 5.12 -0.64
N GLY A 101 -22.55 4.48 -1.69
CA GLY A 101 -22.49 5.03 -3.05
C GLY A 101 -21.54 6.21 -3.19
N ILE A 102 -20.57 6.36 -2.28
CA ILE A 102 -19.54 7.41 -2.34
C ILE A 102 -18.45 7.01 -3.36
N ILE A 103 -18.12 5.73 -3.43
CA ILE A 103 -17.28 5.15 -4.49
C ILE A 103 -18.09 4.15 -5.31
N GLY A 104 -17.65 3.84 -6.52
CA GLY A 104 -18.35 2.93 -7.43
C GLY A 104 -18.28 1.48 -6.97
N SER A 105 -17.09 1.00 -6.64
CA SER A 105 -16.86 -0.35 -6.13
C SER A 105 -15.50 -0.49 -5.48
N VAL A 106 -15.31 -1.58 -4.73
CA VAL A 106 -14.00 -2.03 -4.25
C VAL A 106 -13.42 -3.03 -5.25
N ALA A 107 -12.13 -2.98 -5.50
CA ALA A 107 -11.41 -3.91 -6.36
C ALA A 107 -11.36 -5.32 -5.74
N ASP A 108 -11.22 -6.36 -6.56
CA ASP A 108 -11.07 -7.73 -6.08
C ASP A 108 -9.68 -8.00 -5.50
N THR A 109 -8.69 -7.21 -5.97
CA THR A 109 -7.29 -7.34 -5.59
C THR A 109 -6.73 -6.04 -5.04
N HIS A 110 -5.96 -6.16 -3.96
CA HIS A 110 -5.16 -5.10 -3.34
C HIS A 110 -3.69 -5.51 -3.30
N ILE A 111 -2.80 -4.55 -3.12
CA ILE A 111 -1.35 -4.81 -3.17
C ILE A 111 -0.71 -4.45 -1.83
N SER A 112 0.18 -5.31 -1.36
CA SER A 112 1.03 -5.02 -0.22
C SER A 112 2.51 -5.17 -0.57
N PHE A 113 3.27 -4.12 -0.31
CA PHE A 113 4.73 -4.11 -0.34
C PHE A 113 5.29 -4.17 1.08
N MET A 114 6.56 -4.55 1.19
CA MET A 114 7.32 -4.36 2.43
C MET A 114 7.76 -2.90 2.54
N GLY A 115 7.39 -2.24 3.62
CA GLY A 115 7.84 -0.88 3.93
C GLY A 115 9.27 -0.81 4.47
N ALA A 116 9.69 0.37 4.90
CA ALA A 116 11.03 0.65 5.43
C ALA A 116 12.17 0.26 4.47
N GLN A 117 11.95 0.47 3.18
CA GLN A 117 12.92 0.17 2.13
C GLN A 117 14.05 1.19 2.12
N PRO A 118 15.33 0.76 2.10
CA PRO A 118 16.45 1.66 1.85
C PRO A 118 16.50 2.11 0.39
N ASP A 119 17.13 3.24 0.12
CA ASP A 119 17.15 3.87 -1.21
C ASP A 119 17.55 2.93 -2.36
N HIS A 120 18.52 2.02 -2.11
CA HIS A 120 19.01 1.10 -3.12
C HIS A 120 18.01 0.00 -3.54
N THR A 121 16.98 -0.26 -2.73
CA THR A 121 15.90 -1.21 -3.07
C THR A 121 14.72 -0.53 -3.76
N LEU A 122 14.57 0.78 -3.59
CA LEU A 122 13.49 1.55 -4.22
C LEU A 122 13.59 1.56 -5.76
N GLU A 123 14.80 1.43 -6.30
CA GLU A 123 14.98 1.38 -7.77
C GLU A 123 14.32 0.13 -8.37
N THR A 124 14.49 -1.04 -7.75
CA THR A 124 13.81 -2.27 -8.20
C THR A 124 12.29 -2.16 -8.06
N ILE A 125 11.80 -1.59 -6.94
CA ILE A 125 10.36 -1.38 -6.78
C ILE A 125 9.85 -0.44 -7.88
N ARG A 126 10.57 0.64 -8.18
CA ARG A 126 10.16 1.62 -9.19
C ARG A 126 10.18 1.06 -10.61
N LEU A 127 11.19 0.25 -10.96
CA LEU A 127 11.44 -0.18 -12.34
C LEU A 127 10.85 -1.56 -12.67
N ASP A 128 10.70 -2.43 -11.66
CA ASP A 128 10.30 -3.81 -11.87
C ASP A 128 8.97 -4.13 -11.18
N SER A 129 8.94 -4.27 -9.85
CA SER A 129 7.75 -4.77 -9.15
C SER A 129 6.58 -3.77 -9.12
N GLY A 130 6.85 -2.48 -9.06
CA GLY A 130 5.81 -1.44 -9.11
C GLY A 130 5.04 -1.43 -10.42
N PRO A 131 5.69 -1.42 -11.60
CA PRO A 131 5.02 -1.54 -12.89
C PRO A 131 4.18 -2.81 -13.03
N VAL A 132 4.67 -3.95 -12.49
CA VAL A 132 3.89 -5.21 -12.50
C VAL A 132 2.64 -5.09 -11.62
N ALA A 133 2.78 -4.55 -10.40
CA ALA A 133 1.64 -4.30 -9.53
C ALA A 133 0.62 -3.35 -10.16
N ALA A 134 1.09 -2.25 -10.78
CA ALA A 134 0.24 -1.30 -11.48
C ALA A 134 -0.53 -1.95 -12.64
N LYS A 135 0.13 -2.86 -13.38
CA LYS A 135 -0.52 -3.60 -14.45
C LYS A 135 -1.61 -4.53 -13.92
N LEU A 136 -1.37 -5.25 -12.82
CA LEU A 136 -2.39 -6.11 -12.20
C LEU A 136 -3.63 -5.31 -11.81
N LEU A 137 -3.44 -4.14 -11.20
CA LEU A 137 -4.56 -3.26 -10.83
C LEU A 137 -5.29 -2.71 -12.07
N ALA A 138 -4.56 -2.40 -13.14
CA ALA A 138 -5.17 -1.96 -14.40
C ALA A 138 -5.95 -3.09 -15.08
N ASP A 139 -5.47 -4.33 -15.03
CA ASP A 139 -6.15 -5.52 -15.55
C ASP A 139 -7.42 -5.84 -14.73
N ASP A 140 -7.48 -5.48 -13.43
CA ASP A 140 -8.67 -5.52 -12.55
C ASP A 140 -9.55 -4.25 -12.67
N GLU A 141 -9.35 -3.45 -13.73
CA GLU A 141 -10.13 -2.23 -14.02
C GLU A 141 -10.16 -1.21 -12.87
N VAL A 142 -9.08 -1.13 -12.08
CA VAL A 142 -8.95 -0.16 -10.99
C VAL A 142 -8.75 1.24 -11.55
N ASP A 143 -9.62 2.17 -11.14
CA ASP A 143 -9.59 3.57 -11.54
C ASP A 143 -8.79 4.43 -10.56
N LEU A 144 -8.77 4.05 -9.30
CA LEU A 144 -8.18 4.85 -8.22
C LEU A 144 -7.52 3.94 -7.17
N VAL A 145 -6.35 4.36 -6.71
CA VAL A 145 -5.60 3.65 -5.66
C VAL A 145 -5.49 4.51 -4.41
N LEU A 146 -5.89 3.96 -3.29
CA LEU A 146 -5.62 4.51 -1.97
C LEU A 146 -4.25 4.01 -1.49
N LEU A 147 -3.29 4.93 -1.38
CA LEU A 147 -1.95 4.62 -0.86
C LEU A 147 -1.95 4.75 0.66
N THR A 148 -1.57 3.68 1.36
CA THR A 148 -1.42 3.66 2.81
C THR A 148 0.04 3.36 3.18
N PRO A 149 0.91 4.38 3.12
CA PRO A 149 2.31 4.23 3.52
C PRO A 149 2.43 4.14 5.05
N VAL A 150 3.25 3.19 5.53
CA VAL A 150 3.52 2.96 6.95
C VAL A 150 4.99 2.65 7.21
#